data_90de5eecfc5b6daa63e47a30c800ec71
#
_entry.id   90de5eecfc5b6daa63e47a30c800ec71
#
_cell.length_a   1.000
_cell.length_b   1.000
_cell.length_c   1.000
_cell.angle_alpha   90.00
_cell.angle_beta   90.00
_cell.angle_gamma   90.00
#
_symmetry.space_group_name_H-M   'P 1'
#
loop_
_entity.id
_entity.type
_entity.pdbx_description
1 polymer ?
#
loop_
_entity_poly.entity_id
_entity_poly.type
_entity_poly.pdbx_seq_one_letter_code
_entity_poly.pdbx_strand_id
1 'polypeptide(L)'
;MKKILMLLMPVVLLASCTDKKAALQKEVQTYLDSYTKTYQQLYTDAQKADWILNTHIVDGDTMANHNSQVANGALSDFTGSNENIDKAKKYLDQKDLLTTLQVRQLQYILFWAGNNPEVAKDIVKQRIKEQNDAVETLYGHRFTIDGDTVTPNDIQKILSTSNNLDERLKAWTSAKEVGKDLKPHLVKLRDLRNQSVTPLNYHDFFSYQAYEYGMTGEEIVSYCDTMIRTVWPLYRELHTWARYTLAAKYHQPVPDYIPAHWLPNRWGQDWTALVDVKGLNIDDSLAKRGPEWIAKQGEEFYKSIGFGELPKTFWEKSSLYPAPKDSNWTKNTHASAWHIDLDNDVRSLQSIEANSEWWETCLHELGHIYYYLTYS
;
A
#
# COMPACT_ATOMS: atom_id res chain seq x y z
N MET A 1 19.79 -52.63 44.89
CA MET A 1 20.25 -51.28 44.64
C MET A 1 20.56 -50.94 43.15
N LYS A 2 20.88 -51.89 42.25
CA LYS A 2 21.20 -51.62 40.82
C LYS A 2 20.00 -51.30 39.91
N LYS A 3 18.77 -51.64 40.32
CA LYS A 3 17.57 -51.36 39.48
C LYS A 3 16.95 -49.95 39.65
N ILE A 4 17.26 -49.25 40.74
CA ILE A 4 16.75 -47.90 41.01
C ILE A 4 17.60 -46.83 40.26
N LEU A 5 18.87 -47.12 40.01
CA LEU A 5 19.77 -46.19 39.31
C LEU A 5 19.48 -46.08 37.81
N MET A 6 18.86 -47.09 37.20
CA MET A 6 18.54 -47.11 35.77
C MET A 6 17.26 -46.35 35.41
N LEU A 7 16.37 -46.08 36.39
CA LEU A 7 15.12 -45.31 36.16
C LEU A 7 15.31 -43.79 36.33
N LEU A 8 16.37 -43.39 37.08
CA LEU A 8 16.66 -41.97 37.30
C LEU A 8 17.41 -41.32 36.10
N MET A 9 18.15 -42.07 35.31
CA MET A 9 18.94 -41.55 34.20
C MET A 9 18.11 -40.95 33.06
N PRO A 10 17.00 -41.55 32.59
CA PRO A 10 16.13 -40.91 31.56
C PRO A 10 15.38 -39.67 32.03
N VAL A 11 15.03 -39.60 33.32
CA VAL A 11 14.33 -38.44 33.91
C VAL A 11 15.25 -37.22 33.98
N VAL A 12 16.52 -37.41 34.32
CA VAL A 12 17.53 -36.32 34.38
C VAL A 12 17.85 -35.80 32.97
N LEU A 13 17.91 -36.68 31.96
CA LEU A 13 18.13 -36.28 30.57
C LEU A 13 16.92 -35.50 30.00
N LEU A 14 15.72 -35.90 30.35
CA LEU A 14 14.50 -35.18 29.92
C LEU A 14 14.35 -33.79 30.59
N ALA A 15 14.65 -33.69 31.89
CA ALA A 15 14.68 -32.43 32.63
C ALA A 15 15.74 -31.47 32.06
N SER A 16 16.96 -31.97 31.76
CA SER A 16 18.02 -31.15 31.16
C SER A 16 17.68 -30.63 29.74
N CYS A 17 16.97 -31.41 28.93
CA CYS A 17 16.48 -30.96 27.62
C CYS A 17 15.37 -29.92 27.73
N THR A 18 14.46 -30.09 28.68
CA THR A 18 13.36 -29.15 28.94
C THR A 18 13.88 -27.78 29.40
N ASP A 19 14.87 -27.77 30.29
CA ASP A 19 15.54 -26.55 30.77
C ASP A 19 16.25 -25.80 29.64
N LYS A 20 16.95 -26.51 28.74
CA LYS A 20 17.64 -25.93 27.60
C LYS A 20 16.64 -25.30 26.59
N LYS A 21 15.55 -26.00 26.33
CA LYS A 21 14.49 -25.49 25.44
C LYS A 21 13.88 -24.21 26.00
N ALA A 22 13.48 -24.20 27.26
CA ALA A 22 12.88 -23.03 27.92
C ALA A 22 13.87 -21.86 28.00
N ALA A 23 15.15 -22.12 28.28
CA ALA A 23 16.19 -21.11 28.30
C ALA A 23 16.38 -20.46 26.91
N LEU A 24 16.46 -21.27 25.84
CA LEU A 24 16.56 -20.75 24.46
C LEU A 24 15.34 -19.95 24.05
N GLN A 25 14.13 -20.43 24.32
CA GLN A 25 12.88 -19.70 24.03
C GLN A 25 12.84 -18.33 24.73
N LYS A 26 13.31 -18.28 25.99
CA LYS A 26 13.41 -17.01 26.74
C LYS A 26 14.45 -16.07 26.12
N GLU A 27 15.62 -16.59 25.74
CA GLU A 27 16.66 -15.79 25.07
C GLU A 27 16.15 -15.21 23.76
N VAL A 28 15.51 -16.03 22.93
CA VAL A 28 14.92 -15.60 21.65
C VAL A 28 13.81 -14.57 21.86
N GLN A 29 12.95 -14.77 22.88
CA GLN A 29 11.91 -13.80 23.18
C GLN A 29 12.50 -12.45 23.58
N THR A 30 13.53 -12.44 24.43
CA THR A 30 14.22 -11.20 24.79
C THR A 30 14.81 -10.47 23.58
N TYR A 31 15.38 -11.22 22.63
CA TYR A 31 15.85 -10.63 21.38
C TYR A 31 14.70 -10.05 20.54
N LEU A 32 13.61 -10.82 20.35
CA LEU A 32 12.44 -10.41 19.58
C LEU A 32 11.78 -9.15 20.19
N ASP A 33 11.65 -9.10 21.51
CA ASP A 33 11.08 -7.93 22.22
C ASP A 33 11.94 -6.67 22.02
N SER A 34 13.27 -6.84 22.12
CA SER A 34 14.22 -5.74 21.87
C SER A 34 14.20 -5.28 20.41
N TYR A 35 14.17 -6.21 19.47
CA TYR A 35 14.07 -5.93 18.03
C TYR A 35 12.78 -5.18 17.72
N THR A 36 11.65 -5.70 18.19
CA THR A 36 10.32 -5.13 17.96
C THR A 36 10.24 -3.69 18.48
N LYS A 37 10.75 -3.45 19.69
CA LYS A 37 10.76 -2.08 20.27
C LYS A 37 11.56 -1.09 19.41
N THR A 38 12.73 -1.47 18.95
CA THR A 38 13.57 -0.60 18.11
C THR A 38 12.94 -0.42 16.72
N TYR A 39 12.44 -1.52 16.14
CA TYR A 39 11.73 -1.49 14.87
C TYR A 39 10.52 -0.54 14.91
N GLN A 40 9.67 -0.67 15.92
CA GLN A 40 8.47 0.15 16.08
C GLN A 40 8.83 1.64 16.17
N GLN A 41 9.88 2.00 16.90
CA GLN A 41 10.32 3.40 16.99
C GLN A 41 10.79 3.93 15.64
N LEU A 42 11.67 3.20 14.94
CA LEU A 42 12.20 3.62 13.64
C LEU A 42 11.12 3.63 12.56
N TYR A 43 10.22 2.66 12.59
CA TYR A 43 9.05 2.61 11.73
C TYR A 43 8.15 3.83 11.94
N THR A 44 7.86 4.17 13.20
CA THR A 44 7.05 5.34 13.56
C THR A 44 7.66 6.64 13.02
N ASP A 45 8.97 6.79 13.16
CA ASP A 45 9.67 7.98 12.66
C ASP A 45 9.64 8.06 11.13
N ALA A 46 9.83 6.93 10.44
CA ALA A 46 9.71 6.84 8.99
C ALA A 46 8.28 7.15 8.52
N GLN A 47 7.26 6.54 9.15
CA GLN A 47 5.86 6.78 8.77
C GLN A 47 5.42 8.24 9.02
N LYS A 48 5.90 8.89 10.08
CA LYS A 48 5.63 10.32 10.30
C LYS A 48 6.25 11.21 9.22
N ALA A 49 7.47 10.91 8.81
CA ALA A 49 8.14 11.65 7.75
C ALA A 49 7.45 11.44 6.39
N ASP A 50 7.09 10.19 6.06
CA ASP A 50 6.38 9.84 4.84
C ASP A 50 4.95 10.41 4.82
N TRP A 51 4.29 10.51 5.98
CA TRP A 51 3.00 11.19 6.11
C TRP A 51 3.07 12.64 5.65
N ILE A 52 4.07 13.41 6.10
CA ILE A 52 4.27 14.78 5.67
C ILE A 52 4.55 14.85 4.17
N LEU A 53 5.44 14.01 3.66
CA LEU A 53 5.80 13.92 2.24
C LEU A 53 4.56 13.65 1.35
N ASN A 54 3.55 12.95 1.85
CA ASN A 54 2.34 12.60 1.10
C ASN A 54 1.17 13.58 1.33
N THR A 55 1.16 14.32 2.43
CA THR A 55 0.02 15.17 2.79
C THR A 55 0.26 16.67 2.62
N HIS A 56 1.52 17.08 2.44
CA HIS A 56 1.89 18.50 2.30
C HIS A 56 3.06 18.67 1.34
N ILE A 57 2.78 18.56 0.04
CA ILE A 57 3.78 18.63 -1.04
C ILE A 57 3.86 20.08 -1.52
N VAL A 58 4.97 20.74 -1.23
CA VAL A 58 5.27 22.13 -1.68
C VAL A 58 6.34 22.06 -2.76
N ASP A 59 6.11 22.72 -3.88
CA ASP A 59 7.10 22.80 -4.96
C ASP A 59 8.39 23.44 -4.47
N GLY A 60 9.52 22.76 -4.70
CA GLY A 60 10.84 23.19 -4.24
C GLY A 60 11.14 22.96 -2.75
N ASP A 61 10.24 22.39 -1.96
CA ASP A 61 10.52 21.98 -0.59
C ASP A 61 11.31 20.66 -0.55
N THR A 62 12.60 20.79 -0.24
CA THR A 62 13.49 19.62 -0.10
C THR A 62 13.50 19.03 1.30
N MET A 63 12.89 19.69 2.30
CA MET A 63 12.96 19.25 3.71
C MET A 63 12.13 18.01 3.98
N ALA A 64 10.89 17.95 3.47
CA ALA A 64 10.03 16.78 3.64
C ALA A 64 10.67 15.53 3.04
N ASN A 65 11.19 15.65 1.81
CA ASN A 65 11.93 14.59 1.13
C ASN A 65 13.19 14.16 1.90
N HIS A 66 14.00 15.11 2.35
CA HIS A 66 15.19 14.83 3.14
C HIS A 66 14.86 14.10 4.46
N ASN A 67 13.86 14.57 5.19
CA ASN A 67 13.44 13.96 6.46
C ASN A 67 12.95 12.50 6.24
N SER A 68 12.18 12.26 5.18
CA SER A 68 11.77 10.90 4.80
C SER A 68 12.98 10.01 4.46
N GLN A 69 13.94 10.52 3.67
CA GLN A 69 15.17 9.77 3.36
C GLN A 69 15.97 9.41 4.62
N VAL A 70 16.12 10.33 5.57
CA VAL A 70 16.87 10.11 6.82
C VAL A 70 16.15 9.05 7.67
N ALA A 71 14.84 9.17 7.87
CA ALA A 71 14.07 8.27 8.71
C ALA A 71 13.97 6.85 8.09
N ASN A 72 13.68 6.76 6.80
CA ASN A 72 13.68 5.47 6.09
C ASN A 72 15.08 4.86 5.99
N GLY A 73 16.12 5.68 5.89
CA GLY A 73 17.51 5.24 5.95
C GLY A 73 17.85 4.59 7.29
N ALA A 74 17.44 5.19 8.42
CA ALA A 74 17.66 4.62 9.74
C ALA A 74 16.92 3.29 9.94
N LEU A 75 15.66 3.21 9.50
CA LEU A 75 14.88 1.97 9.51
C LEU A 75 15.55 0.88 8.64
N SER A 76 16.02 1.26 7.46
CA SER A 76 16.71 0.37 6.53
C SER A 76 18.04 -0.14 7.11
N ASP A 77 18.85 0.72 7.71
CA ASP A 77 20.12 0.36 8.34
C ASP A 77 19.91 -0.64 9.51
N PHE A 78 18.83 -0.49 10.26
CA PHE A 78 18.47 -1.41 11.34
C PHE A 78 17.95 -2.75 10.82
N THR A 79 16.96 -2.73 9.94
CA THR A 79 16.32 -3.96 9.44
C THR A 79 17.26 -4.80 8.59
N GLY A 80 18.13 -4.17 7.80
CA GLY A 80 19.09 -4.83 6.92
C GLY A 80 20.45 -5.16 7.56
N SER A 81 20.66 -4.84 8.84
CA SER A 81 21.96 -5.03 9.49
C SER A 81 22.39 -6.50 9.54
N ASN A 82 23.69 -6.74 9.27
CA ASN A 82 24.26 -8.09 9.38
C ASN A 82 24.08 -8.67 10.79
N GLU A 83 24.15 -7.84 11.84
CA GLU A 83 23.93 -8.28 13.22
C GLU A 83 22.54 -8.92 13.41
N ASN A 84 21.47 -8.27 12.93
CA ASN A 84 20.11 -8.80 13.03
C ASN A 84 19.91 -10.04 12.16
N ILE A 85 20.48 -10.04 10.96
CA ILE A 85 20.42 -11.18 10.03
C ILE A 85 21.10 -12.40 10.65
N ASP A 86 22.30 -12.25 11.18
CA ASP A 86 23.10 -13.35 11.75
C ASP A 86 22.45 -13.91 13.03
N LYS A 87 21.90 -13.03 13.88
CA LYS A 87 21.13 -13.46 15.07
C LYS A 87 19.89 -14.25 14.67
N ALA A 88 19.10 -13.75 13.72
CA ALA A 88 17.90 -14.44 13.27
C ALA A 88 18.22 -15.82 12.66
N LYS A 89 19.26 -15.91 11.81
CA LYS A 89 19.74 -17.18 11.25
C LYS A 89 20.19 -18.16 12.35
N LYS A 90 21.04 -17.70 13.27
CA LYS A 90 21.53 -18.52 14.40
C LYS A 90 20.39 -19.13 15.22
N TYR A 91 19.33 -18.38 15.48
CA TYR A 91 18.16 -18.88 16.20
C TYR A 91 17.34 -19.85 15.33
N LEU A 92 17.17 -19.57 14.05
CA LEU A 92 16.46 -20.45 13.11
C LEU A 92 17.18 -21.79 12.88
N ASP A 93 18.50 -21.87 13.05
CA ASP A 93 19.24 -23.14 13.04
C ASP A 93 18.77 -24.09 14.16
N GLN A 94 18.10 -23.54 15.19
CA GLN A 94 17.55 -24.29 16.32
C GLN A 94 16.00 -24.23 16.35
N LYS A 95 15.36 -24.02 15.21
CA LYS A 95 13.91 -23.80 15.09
C LYS A 95 13.04 -24.86 15.76
N ASP A 96 13.50 -26.11 15.82
CA ASP A 96 12.76 -27.22 16.42
C ASP A 96 12.59 -27.07 17.95
N LEU A 97 13.40 -26.23 18.58
CA LEU A 97 13.31 -25.87 19.99
C LEU A 97 12.48 -24.62 20.25
N LEU A 98 12.12 -23.87 19.23
CA LEU A 98 11.37 -22.61 19.33
C LEU A 98 9.86 -22.83 19.24
N THR A 99 9.09 -21.83 19.62
CA THR A 99 7.66 -21.80 19.34
C THR A 99 7.41 -21.45 17.87
N THR A 100 6.28 -21.87 17.33
CA THR A 100 5.88 -21.53 15.94
C THR A 100 5.88 -20.02 15.70
N LEU A 101 5.43 -19.24 16.69
CA LEU A 101 5.40 -17.79 16.59
C LEU A 101 6.81 -17.20 16.52
N GLN A 102 7.73 -17.64 17.37
CA GLN A 102 9.13 -17.19 17.34
C GLN A 102 9.81 -17.51 16.00
N VAL A 103 9.61 -18.73 15.49
CA VAL A 103 10.11 -19.11 14.16
C VAL A 103 9.59 -18.15 13.09
N ARG A 104 8.29 -17.88 13.10
CA ARG A 104 7.66 -17.00 12.12
C ARG A 104 8.18 -15.57 12.24
N GLN A 105 8.32 -15.02 13.44
CA GLN A 105 8.88 -13.69 13.66
C GLN A 105 10.32 -13.58 13.16
N LEU A 106 11.18 -14.57 13.43
CA LEU A 106 12.55 -14.62 12.93
C LEU A 106 12.61 -14.71 11.39
N GLN A 107 11.72 -15.47 10.78
CA GLN A 107 11.59 -15.53 9.32
C GLN A 107 11.19 -14.19 8.73
N TYR A 108 10.27 -13.46 9.37
CA TYR A 108 9.89 -12.11 8.93
C TYR A 108 11.03 -11.10 9.09
N ILE A 109 11.83 -11.19 10.15
CA ILE A 109 13.05 -10.37 10.28
C ILE A 109 13.97 -10.56 9.06
N LEU A 110 14.21 -11.82 8.65
CA LEU A 110 15.02 -12.10 7.47
C LEU A 110 14.38 -11.65 6.16
N PHE A 111 13.07 -11.79 6.03
CA PHE A 111 12.35 -11.31 4.85
C PHE A 111 12.47 -9.78 4.72
N TRP A 112 12.19 -9.03 5.78
CA TRP A 112 12.33 -7.56 5.76
C TRP A 112 13.77 -7.08 5.59
N ALA A 113 14.74 -7.82 6.15
CA ALA A 113 16.16 -7.55 5.89
C ALA A 113 16.52 -7.67 4.39
N GLY A 114 15.86 -8.57 3.67
CA GLY A 114 16.03 -8.72 2.22
C GLY A 114 15.56 -7.50 1.41
N ASN A 115 14.65 -6.68 1.92
CA ASN A 115 14.31 -5.40 1.29
C ASN A 115 15.46 -4.38 1.40
N ASN A 116 16.24 -4.44 2.46
CA ASN A 116 17.23 -3.41 2.82
C ASN A 116 18.60 -4.03 3.15
N PRO A 117 19.18 -4.90 2.31
CA PRO A 117 20.36 -5.65 2.70
C PRO A 117 21.58 -4.72 2.84
N GLU A 118 22.32 -4.85 3.94
CA GLU A 118 23.53 -4.07 4.20
C GLU A 118 24.57 -4.25 3.09
N VAL A 119 24.63 -5.42 2.49
CA VAL A 119 25.51 -5.72 1.34
C VAL A 119 25.22 -4.86 0.11
N ALA A 120 24.03 -4.28 0.01
CA ALA A 120 23.61 -3.35 -1.06
C ALA A 120 23.21 -1.97 -0.51
N LYS A 121 23.77 -1.54 0.62
CA LYS A 121 23.38 -0.31 1.36
C LYS A 121 23.29 0.93 0.49
N ASP A 122 24.26 1.16 -0.39
CA ASP A 122 24.28 2.35 -1.26
C ASP A 122 23.16 2.28 -2.32
N ILE A 123 22.83 1.10 -2.81
CA ILE A 123 21.69 0.88 -3.73
C ILE A 123 20.39 1.14 -3.00
N VAL A 124 20.24 0.65 -1.76
CA VAL A 124 19.06 0.88 -0.92
C VAL A 124 18.84 2.37 -0.67
N LYS A 125 19.88 3.14 -0.34
CA LYS A 125 19.79 4.60 -0.16
C LYS A 125 19.34 5.31 -1.44
N GLN A 126 19.91 4.94 -2.59
CA GLN A 126 19.49 5.49 -3.88
C GLN A 126 18.05 5.14 -4.20
N ARG A 127 17.59 3.90 -3.86
CA ARG A 127 16.21 3.47 -4.04
C ARG A 127 15.23 4.29 -3.19
N ILE A 128 15.54 4.52 -1.92
CA ILE A 128 14.71 5.34 -1.01
C ILE A 128 14.58 6.76 -1.58
N LYS A 129 15.70 7.37 -1.96
CA LYS A 129 15.68 8.70 -2.58
C LYS A 129 14.82 8.73 -3.85
N GLU A 130 15.04 7.77 -4.75
CA GLU A 130 14.30 7.70 -6.02
C GLU A 130 12.79 7.46 -5.82
N GLN A 131 12.42 6.71 -4.80
CA GLN A 131 11.02 6.52 -4.44
C GLN A 131 10.37 7.83 -3.99
N ASN A 132 11.06 8.63 -3.19
CA ASN A 132 10.59 9.93 -2.74
C ASN A 132 10.48 10.92 -3.92
N ASP A 133 11.49 10.96 -4.79
CA ASP A 133 11.47 11.79 -5.99
C ASP A 133 10.28 11.43 -6.90
N ALA A 134 9.97 10.15 -7.02
CA ALA A 134 8.80 9.68 -7.78
C ALA A 134 7.48 10.11 -7.14
N VAL A 135 7.37 10.09 -5.80
CA VAL A 135 6.20 10.57 -5.05
C VAL A 135 5.99 12.07 -5.28
N GLU A 136 7.05 12.87 -5.15
CA GLU A 136 7.00 14.31 -5.40
C GLU A 136 6.60 14.62 -6.85
N THR A 137 7.19 13.93 -7.82
CA THR A 137 6.88 14.09 -9.24
C THR A 137 5.41 13.76 -9.52
N LEU A 138 4.91 12.65 -9.00
CA LEU A 138 3.55 12.18 -9.28
C LEU A 138 2.49 13.07 -8.63
N TYR A 139 2.66 13.36 -7.35
CA TYR A 139 1.62 14.04 -6.56
C TYR A 139 1.82 15.57 -6.46
N GLY A 140 3.02 16.05 -6.78
CA GLY A 140 3.30 17.47 -6.97
C GLY A 140 2.84 18.01 -8.33
N HIS A 141 2.55 17.12 -9.30
CA HIS A 141 2.15 17.54 -10.65
C HIS A 141 0.84 18.33 -10.64
N ARG A 142 0.83 19.49 -11.31
CA ARG A 142 -0.33 20.33 -11.49
C ARG A 142 -0.94 20.07 -12.86
N PHE A 143 -2.16 19.56 -12.86
CA PHE A 143 -2.90 19.27 -14.09
C PHE A 143 -3.48 20.56 -14.66
N THR A 144 -3.50 20.67 -15.99
CA THR A 144 -4.12 21.82 -16.69
C THR A 144 -4.98 21.36 -17.85
N ILE A 145 -6.08 22.03 -18.09
CA ILE A 145 -6.95 21.87 -19.27
C ILE A 145 -7.17 23.25 -19.88
N ASP A 146 -6.77 23.42 -21.14
CA ASP A 146 -6.87 24.69 -21.89
C ASP A 146 -6.20 25.89 -21.17
N GLY A 147 -5.20 25.65 -20.32
CA GLY A 147 -4.49 26.66 -19.54
C GLY A 147 -4.98 26.86 -18.10
N ASP A 148 -6.15 26.34 -17.76
CA ASP A 148 -6.71 26.42 -16.42
C ASP A 148 -6.22 25.24 -15.55
N THR A 149 -5.84 25.52 -14.30
CA THR A 149 -5.46 24.48 -13.34
C THR A 149 -6.69 23.70 -12.89
N VAL A 150 -6.60 22.37 -12.96
CA VAL A 150 -7.67 21.45 -12.55
C VAL A 150 -7.14 20.44 -11.51
N THR A 151 -8.04 19.96 -10.67
CA THR A 151 -7.72 18.91 -9.70
C THR A 151 -7.97 17.51 -10.30
N PRO A 152 -7.39 16.45 -9.70
CA PRO A 152 -7.75 15.07 -10.05
C PRO A 152 -9.26 14.77 -9.96
N ASN A 153 -9.97 15.37 -8.99
CA ASN A 153 -11.42 15.24 -8.86
C ASN A 153 -12.18 15.96 -10.00
N ASP A 154 -11.73 17.13 -10.44
CA ASP A 154 -12.31 17.81 -11.60
C ASP A 154 -12.17 16.94 -12.87
N ILE A 155 -11.00 16.32 -13.08
CA ILE A 155 -10.76 15.40 -14.20
C ILE A 155 -11.69 14.18 -14.09
N GLN A 156 -11.80 13.58 -12.91
CA GLN A 156 -12.69 12.45 -12.67
C GLN A 156 -14.14 12.81 -12.95
N LYS A 157 -14.59 13.97 -12.49
CA LYS A 157 -15.95 14.49 -12.76
C LYS A 157 -16.22 14.63 -14.26
N ILE A 158 -15.29 15.19 -15.03
CA ILE A 158 -15.43 15.27 -16.49
C ILE A 158 -15.59 13.88 -17.10
N LEU A 159 -14.72 12.94 -16.72
CA LEU A 159 -14.74 11.57 -17.26
C LEU A 159 -16.00 10.79 -16.86
N SER A 160 -16.60 11.06 -15.72
CA SER A 160 -17.82 10.38 -15.28
C SER A 160 -19.11 11.00 -15.84
N THR A 161 -19.15 12.32 -16.07
CA THR A 161 -20.41 13.03 -16.37
C THR A 161 -20.51 13.61 -17.78
N SER A 162 -19.39 14.02 -18.42
CA SER A 162 -19.43 14.65 -19.73
C SER A 162 -19.73 13.64 -20.85
N ASN A 163 -20.56 14.03 -21.80
CA ASN A 163 -20.77 13.29 -23.05
C ASN A 163 -20.00 13.89 -24.23
N ASN A 164 -19.25 14.98 -24.04
CA ASN A 164 -18.41 15.60 -25.06
C ASN A 164 -17.06 14.87 -25.13
N LEU A 165 -16.80 14.17 -26.24
CA LEU A 165 -15.57 13.38 -26.42
C LEU A 165 -14.29 14.21 -26.44
N ASP A 166 -14.34 15.46 -26.95
CA ASP A 166 -13.16 16.34 -26.99
C ASP A 166 -12.81 16.81 -25.57
N GLU A 167 -13.78 17.16 -24.75
CA GLU A 167 -13.60 17.51 -23.35
C GLU A 167 -13.03 16.32 -22.55
N ARG A 168 -13.60 15.14 -22.75
CA ARG A 168 -13.13 13.90 -22.14
C ARG A 168 -11.68 13.57 -22.55
N LEU A 169 -11.34 13.72 -23.82
CA LEU A 169 -9.99 13.48 -24.34
C LEU A 169 -8.99 14.46 -23.71
N LYS A 170 -9.33 15.75 -23.60
CA LYS A 170 -8.50 16.76 -22.92
C LYS A 170 -8.26 16.39 -21.46
N ALA A 171 -9.30 16.03 -20.72
CA ALA A 171 -9.21 15.62 -19.32
C ALA A 171 -8.34 14.36 -19.14
N TRP A 172 -8.55 13.34 -19.99
CA TRP A 172 -7.78 12.12 -19.96
C TRP A 172 -6.30 12.38 -20.31
N THR A 173 -6.02 13.16 -21.33
CA THR A 173 -4.66 13.52 -21.76
C THR A 173 -3.95 14.29 -20.65
N SER A 174 -4.59 15.30 -20.07
CA SER A 174 -4.05 16.04 -18.91
C SER A 174 -3.67 15.09 -17.78
N ALA A 175 -4.53 14.14 -17.43
CA ALA A 175 -4.26 13.14 -16.39
C ALA A 175 -3.04 12.25 -16.65
N LYS A 176 -2.58 12.14 -17.92
CA LYS A 176 -1.43 11.28 -18.31
C LYS A 176 -0.13 12.05 -18.54
N GLU A 177 -0.17 13.38 -18.60
CA GLU A 177 1.02 14.22 -18.84
C GLU A 177 2.13 13.97 -17.81
N VAL A 178 1.80 13.78 -16.54
CA VAL A 178 2.77 13.44 -15.48
C VAL A 178 3.60 12.19 -15.80
N GLY A 179 3.08 11.29 -16.62
CA GLY A 179 3.76 10.06 -17.02
C GLY A 179 5.08 10.31 -17.76
N LYS A 180 5.25 11.46 -18.41
CA LYS A 180 6.50 11.83 -19.11
C LYS A 180 7.65 12.00 -18.11
N ASP A 181 7.39 12.69 -17.00
CA ASP A 181 8.37 12.99 -15.97
C ASP A 181 8.53 11.82 -15.00
N LEU A 182 7.44 11.08 -14.73
CA LEU A 182 7.45 9.93 -13.83
C LEU A 182 8.15 8.69 -14.39
N LYS A 183 8.05 8.44 -15.70
CA LYS A 183 8.60 7.22 -16.33
C LYS A 183 10.10 6.99 -16.07
N PRO A 184 10.99 7.99 -16.14
CA PRO A 184 12.40 7.82 -15.80
C PRO A 184 12.61 7.33 -14.36
N HIS A 185 11.86 7.88 -13.38
CA HIS A 185 11.89 7.45 -11.99
C HIS A 185 11.49 5.99 -11.82
N LEU A 186 10.40 5.56 -12.49
CA LEU A 186 9.92 4.17 -12.41
C LEU A 186 10.93 3.18 -13.00
N VAL A 187 11.58 3.53 -14.13
CA VAL A 187 12.64 2.71 -14.73
C VAL A 187 13.81 2.57 -13.77
N LYS A 188 14.27 3.68 -13.19
CA LYS A 188 15.38 3.68 -12.23
C LYS A 188 15.04 2.92 -10.95
N LEU A 189 13.80 3.07 -10.44
CA LEU A 189 13.31 2.29 -9.29
C LEU A 189 13.32 0.79 -9.56
N ARG A 190 12.85 0.35 -10.73
CA ARG A 190 12.93 -1.06 -11.13
C ARG A 190 14.37 -1.57 -11.06
N ASP A 191 15.30 -0.82 -11.66
CA ASP A 191 16.70 -1.22 -11.73
C ASP A 191 17.36 -1.27 -10.34
N LEU A 192 17.08 -0.28 -9.48
CA LEU A 192 17.58 -0.24 -8.10
C LEU A 192 16.98 -1.38 -7.24
N ARG A 193 15.69 -1.68 -7.41
CA ARG A 193 15.04 -2.81 -6.73
C ARG A 193 15.69 -4.12 -7.13
N ASN A 194 15.91 -4.36 -8.42
CA ASN A 194 16.58 -5.58 -8.89
C ASN A 194 18.01 -5.67 -8.36
N GLN A 195 18.77 -4.57 -8.42
CA GLN A 195 20.14 -4.53 -7.91
C GLN A 195 20.22 -4.79 -6.40
N SER A 196 19.23 -4.38 -5.61
CA SER A 196 19.25 -4.58 -4.16
C SER A 196 19.13 -6.06 -3.75
N VAL A 197 18.48 -6.89 -4.54
CA VAL A 197 18.22 -8.31 -4.22
C VAL A 197 19.15 -9.29 -4.94
N THR A 198 19.87 -8.85 -5.98
CA THR A 198 20.86 -9.67 -6.70
C THR A 198 21.94 -10.26 -5.75
N PRO A 199 22.52 -9.50 -4.80
CA PRO A 199 23.49 -10.07 -3.83
C PRO A 199 22.89 -11.12 -2.90
N LEU A 200 21.56 -11.25 -2.84
CA LEU A 200 20.83 -12.25 -2.07
C LEU A 200 20.48 -13.51 -2.90
N ASN A 201 21.00 -13.58 -4.14
CA ASN A 201 20.75 -14.66 -5.12
C ASN A 201 19.30 -14.70 -5.66
N TYR A 202 18.56 -13.61 -5.61
CA TYR A 202 17.30 -13.49 -6.35
C TYR A 202 17.56 -12.98 -7.77
N HIS A 203 16.82 -13.51 -8.73
CA HIS A 203 16.91 -13.10 -10.13
C HIS A 203 16.51 -11.63 -10.30
N ASP A 204 15.43 -11.21 -9.62
CA ASP A 204 14.88 -9.87 -9.62
C ASP A 204 14.06 -9.61 -8.36
N PHE A 205 13.59 -8.38 -8.20
CA PHE A 205 12.80 -7.96 -7.03
C PHE A 205 11.42 -8.64 -7.00
N PHE A 206 10.84 -8.97 -8.16
CA PHE A 206 9.57 -9.70 -8.23
C PHE A 206 9.72 -11.11 -7.66
N SER A 207 10.78 -11.82 -8.06
CA SER A 207 11.07 -13.15 -7.51
C SER A 207 11.30 -13.13 -5.99
N TYR A 208 11.92 -12.06 -5.46
CA TYR A 208 12.07 -11.86 -4.02
C TYR A 208 10.71 -11.67 -3.34
N GLN A 209 9.84 -10.81 -3.87
CA GLN A 209 8.51 -10.56 -3.31
C GLN A 209 7.60 -11.79 -3.40
N ALA A 210 7.72 -12.59 -4.48
CA ALA A 210 6.97 -13.83 -4.66
C ALA A 210 7.20 -14.84 -3.52
N TYR A 211 8.40 -14.81 -2.91
CA TYR A 211 8.73 -15.71 -1.79
C TYR A 211 7.78 -15.56 -0.59
N GLU A 212 7.26 -14.36 -0.33
CA GLU A 212 6.29 -14.11 0.76
C GLU A 212 5.00 -14.92 0.58
N TYR A 213 4.60 -15.17 -0.66
CA TYR A 213 3.43 -15.98 -1.00
C TYR A 213 3.73 -17.49 -0.98
N GLY A 214 4.97 -17.89 -0.71
CA GLY A 214 5.41 -19.30 -0.81
C GLY A 214 5.39 -19.83 -2.24
N MET A 215 5.53 -18.96 -3.24
CA MET A 215 5.49 -19.26 -4.67
C MET A 215 6.72 -18.71 -5.37
N THR A 216 7.08 -19.31 -6.51
CA THR A 216 8.02 -18.72 -7.45
C THR A 216 7.34 -17.65 -8.33
N GLY A 217 8.13 -16.80 -8.97
CA GLY A 217 7.58 -15.81 -9.91
C GLY A 217 6.82 -16.47 -11.08
N GLU A 218 7.34 -17.61 -11.59
CA GLU A 218 6.67 -18.37 -12.65
C GLU A 218 5.34 -18.96 -12.19
N GLU A 219 5.26 -19.47 -10.96
CA GLU A 219 4.00 -19.99 -10.39
C GLU A 219 2.96 -18.90 -10.24
N ILE A 220 3.33 -17.68 -9.78
CA ILE A 220 2.40 -16.54 -9.70
C ILE A 220 1.90 -16.16 -11.09
N VAL A 221 2.79 -16.03 -12.09
CA VAL A 221 2.40 -15.71 -13.46
C VAL A 221 1.48 -16.77 -14.03
N SER A 222 1.79 -18.06 -13.86
CA SER A 222 0.95 -19.17 -14.31
C SER A 222 -0.42 -19.17 -13.63
N TYR A 223 -0.47 -18.82 -12.35
CA TYR A 223 -1.73 -18.69 -11.61
C TYR A 223 -2.58 -17.53 -12.16
N CYS A 224 -1.98 -16.35 -12.37
CA CYS A 224 -2.65 -15.21 -13.01
C CYS A 224 -3.17 -15.55 -14.41
N ASP A 225 -2.36 -16.21 -15.23
CA ASP A 225 -2.77 -16.67 -16.56
C ASP A 225 -3.97 -17.63 -16.51
N THR A 226 -4.02 -18.48 -15.49
CA THR A 226 -5.14 -19.40 -15.29
C THR A 226 -6.41 -18.64 -14.91
N MET A 227 -6.30 -17.63 -14.02
CA MET A 227 -7.43 -16.77 -13.67
C MET A 227 -7.94 -16.00 -14.87
N ILE A 228 -7.04 -15.39 -15.66
CA ILE A 228 -7.40 -14.67 -16.89
C ILE A 228 -8.14 -15.60 -17.85
N ARG A 229 -7.61 -16.79 -18.14
CA ARG A 229 -8.26 -17.78 -19.03
C ARG A 229 -9.65 -18.19 -18.53
N THR A 230 -9.83 -18.31 -17.22
CA THR A 230 -11.11 -18.68 -16.61
C THR A 230 -12.19 -17.61 -16.82
N VAL A 231 -11.82 -16.32 -16.68
CA VAL A 231 -12.77 -15.21 -16.84
C VAL A 231 -12.87 -14.69 -18.27
N TRP A 232 -11.94 -15.09 -19.15
CA TRP A 232 -11.82 -14.57 -20.51
C TRP A 232 -13.10 -14.66 -21.36
N PRO A 233 -13.87 -15.77 -21.35
CA PRO A 233 -15.11 -15.84 -22.12
C PRO A 233 -16.12 -14.75 -21.73
N LEU A 234 -16.32 -14.53 -20.40
CA LEU A 234 -17.18 -13.48 -19.87
C LEU A 234 -16.65 -12.08 -20.21
N TYR A 235 -15.35 -11.86 -20.00
CA TYR A 235 -14.72 -10.58 -20.29
C TYR A 235 -14.85 -10.19 -21.76
N ARG A 236 -14.66 -11.11 -22.67
CA ARG A 236 -14.78 -10.88 -24.12
C ARG A 236 -16.19 -10.44 -24.52
N GLU A 237 -17.21 -11.08 -23.98
CA GLU A 237 -18.62 -10.72 -24.23
C GLU A 237 -18.93 -9.33 -23.66
N LEU A 238 -18.51 -9.08 -22.41
CA LEU A 238 -18.69 -7.80 -21.74
C LEU A 238 -17.95 -6.66 -22.46
N HIS A 239 -16.70 -6.89 -22.90
CA HIS A 239 -15.93 -5.92 -23.69
C HIS A 239 -16.61 -5.62 -25.03
N THR A 240 -17.14 -6.64 -25.70
CA THR A 240 -17.89 -6.46 -26.96
C THR A 240 -19.13 -5.62 -26.72
N TRP A 241 -19.93 -5.95 -25.71
CA TRP A 241 -21.11 -5.17 -25.34
C TRP A 241 -20.72 -3.71 -25.03
N ALA A 242 -19.66 -3.47 -24.26
CA ALA A 242 -19.21 -2.12 -23.91
C ALA A 242 -18.83 -1.29 -25.15
N ARG A 243 -18.11 -1.91 -26.14
CA ARG A 243 -17.76 -1.22 -27.40
C ARG A 243 -18.99 -0.71 -28.14
N TYR A 244 -20.01 -1.57 -28.28
CA TYR A 244 -21.25 -1.20 -28.98
C TYR A 244 -22.05 -0.17 -28.20
N THR A 245 -22.15 -0.32 -26.89
CA THR A 245 -22.87 0.62 -25.99
C THR A 245 -22.24 2.01 -26.04
N LEU A 246 -20.90 2.10 -25.90
CA LEU A 246 -20.18 3.38 -25.95
C LEU A 246 -20.22 4.01 -27.34
N ALA A 247 -20.09 3.23 -28.39
CA ALA A 247 -20.21 3.72 -29.76
C ALA A 247 -21.59 4.36 -30.03
N ALA A 248 -22.66 3.70 -29.57
CA ALA A 248 -24.02 4.23 -29.64
C ALA A 248 -24.18 5.51 -28.77
N LYS A 249 -23.68 5.50 -27.53
CA LYS A 249 -23.73 6.65 -26.62
C LYS A 249 -23.08 7.91 -27.22
N TYR A 250 -21.91 7.73 -27.86
CA TYR A 250 -21.13 8.84 -28.39
C TYR A 250 -21.34 9.09 -29.89
N HIS A 251 -22.28 8.38 -30.53
CA HIS A 251 -22.56 8.48 -31.97
C HIS A 251 -21.32 8.31 -32.83
N GLN A 252 -20.48 7.30 -32.50
CA GLN A 252 -19.24 6.98 -33.16
C GLN A 252 -19.32 5.57 -33.81
N PRO A 253 -18.48 5.28 -34.81
CA PRO A 253 -18.27 3.92 -35.27
C PRO A 253 -17.81 3.01 -34.13
N VAL A 254 -18.18 1.71 -34.15
CA VAL A 254 -17.72 0.74 -33.16
C VAL A 254 -16.20 0.54 -33.30
N PRO A 255 -15.41 0.88 -32.27
CA PRO A 255 -13.96 0.77 -32.36
C PRO A 255 -13.48 -0.68 -32.11
N ASP A 256 -12.32 -1.06 -32.65
CA ASP A 256 -11.70 -2.35 -32.34
C ASP A 256 -11.24 -2.43 -30.88
N TYR A 257 -10.71 -1.31 -30.36
CA TYR A 257 -10.33 -1.13 -28.96
C TYR A 257 -11.05 0.08 -28.38
N ILE A 258 -11.56 -0.03 -27.15
CA ILE A 258 -12.24 1.08 -26.49
C ILE A 258 -11.24 2.22 -26.24
N PRO A 259 -11.44 3.42 -26.80
CA PRO A 259 -10.61 4.58 -26.44
C PRO A 259 -10.71 4.86 -24.95
N ALA A 260 -9.58 5.01 -24.26
CA ALA A 260 -9.56 5.11 -22.82
C ALA A 260 -10.38 6.28 -22.25
N HIS A 261 -10.46 7.41 -22.98
CA HIS A 261 -11.26 8.57 -22.60
C HIS A 261 -12.79 8.37 -22.78
N TRP A 262 -13.23 7.25 -23.35
CA TRP A 262 -14.65 6.89 -23.38
C TRP A 262 -15.11 6.26 -22.08
N LEU A 263 -14.18 5.71 -21.29
CA LEU A 263 -14.48 5.05 -20.02
C LEU A 263 -14.65 6.08 -18.88
N PRO A 264 -15.45 5.77 -17.86
CA PRO A 264 -15.89 6.74 -16.87
C PRO A 264 -14.85 7.14 -15.83
N ASN A 265 -13.67 6.51 -15.81
CA ASN A 265 -12.62 6.88 -14.87
C ASN A 265 -11.23 6.93 -15.50
N ARG A 266 -10.29 7.57 -14.78
CA ARG A 266 -8.90 7.76 -15.24
C ARG A 266 -8.12 6.46 -15.47
N TRP A 267 -8.50 5.39 -14.79
CA TRP A 267 -7.84 4.09 -14.84
C TRP A 267 -8.45 3.14 -15.86
N GLY A 268 -9.66 3.46 -16.37
CA GLY A 268 -10.38 2.64 -17.34
C GLY A 268 -10.85 1.29 -16.79
N GLN A 269 -10.88 1.10 -15.48
CA GLN A 269 -11.19 -0.18 -14.81
C GLN A 269 -12.61 -0.27 -14.29
N ASP A 270 -13.29 0.84 -14.06
CA ASP A 270 -14.68 0.88 -13.62
C ASP A 270 -15.61 1.05 -14.82
N TRP A 271 -16.47 0.06 -15.05
CA TRP A 271 -17.43 0.02 -16.14
C TRP A 271 -18.87 0.07 -15.65
N THR A 272 -19.11 0.23 -14.37
CA THR A 272 -20.46 0.28 -13.76
C THR A 272 -21.30 1.39 -14.34
N ALA A 273 -20.71 2.56 -14.61
CA ALA A 273 -21.39 3.69 -15.26
C ALA A 273 -21.82 3.46 -16.73
N LEU A 274 -21.48 2.30 -17.32
CA LEU A 274 -22.01 1.89 -18.63
C LEU A 274 -23.43 1.31 -18.52
N VAL A 275 -23.85 0.94 -17.32
CA VAL A 275 -25.18 0.39 -17.04
C VAL A 275 -26.03 1.49 -16.40
N ASP A 276 -26.99 2.03 -17.15
CA ASP A 276 -27.94 3.02 -16.60
C ASP A 276 -28.99 2.29 -15.75
N VAL A 277 -28.83 2.37 -14.43
CA VAL A 277 -29.79 1.83 -13.46
C VAL A 277 -30.73 2.97 -13.03
N LYS A 278 -31.90 3.02 -13.64
CA LYS A 278 -32.92 4.03 -13.31
C LYS A 278 -33.29 4.00 -11.84
N GLY A 279 -33.19 5.11 -11.16
CA GLY A 279 -33.77 5.35 -9.84
C GLY A 279 -32.83 5.21 -8.65
N LEU A 280 -31.53 4.92 -8.84
CA LEU A 280 -30.55 4.77 -7.76
C LEU A 280 -29.41 5.81 -7.77
N ASN A 281 -29.65 7.01 -8.32
CA ASN A 281 -28.67 8.08 -8.16
C ASN A 281 -28.76 8.66 -6.74
N ILE A 282 -27.78 8.31 -5.89
CA ILE A 282 -27.69 8.84 -4.52
C ILE A 282 -26.84 10.10 -4.43
N ASP A 283 -26.10 10.49 -5.48
CA ASP A 283 -25.16 11.61 -5.48
C ASP A 283 -25.83 12.94 -5.15
N ASP A 284 -27.03 13.19 -5.70
CA ASP A 284 -27.83 14.39 -5.36
C ASP A 284 -28.20 14.48 -3.87
N SER A 285 -28.36 13.34 -3.23
CA SER A 285 -28.63 13.25 -1.78
C SER A 285 -27.36 13.45 -0.98
N LEU A 286 -26.24 12.86 -1.41
CA LEU A 286 -24.93 12.98 -0.75
C LEU A 286 -24.40 14.43 -0.87
N ALA A 287 -24.52 15.06 -2.02
CA ALA A 287 -24.10 16.44 -2.24
C ALA A 287 -24.72 17.43 -1.24
N LYS A 288 -25.95 17.15 -0.76
CA LYS A 288 -26.64 17.97 0.26
C LYS A 288 -26.12 17.74 1.68
N ARG A 289 -25.39 16.63 1.91
CA ARG A 289 -24.89 16.24 3.23
C ARG A 289 -23.47 16.74 3.50
N GLY A 290 -22.65 16.85 2.47
CA GLY A 290 -21.26 17.26 2.55
C GLY A 290 -20.28 16.11 2.88
N PRO A 291 -18.97 16.34 2.63
CA PRO A 291 -17.93 15.30 2.78
C PRO A 291 -17.69 14.89 4.23
N GLU A 292 -17.88 15.79 5.20
CA GLU A 292 -17.74 15.48 6.64
C GLU A 292 -18.77 14.45 7.09
N TRP A 293 -19.99 14.55 6.55
CA TRP A 293 -21.04 13.59 6.82
C TRP A 293 -20.66 12.19 6.31
N ILE A 294 -20.05 12.08 5.12
CA ILE A 294 -19.58 10.81 4.57
C ILE A 294 -18.58 10.14 5.51
N ALA A 295 -17.56 10.87 5.97
CA ALA A 295 -16.57 10.34 6.88
C ALA A 295 -17.20 9.85 8.19
N LYS A 296 -18.14 10.61 8.75
CA LYS A 296 -18.87 10.25 9.97
C LYS A 296 -19.79 9.03 9.79
N GLN A 297 -20.48 8.95 8.67
CA GLN A 297 -21.32 7.77 8.38
C GLN A 297 -20.49 6.50 8.15
N GLY A 298 -19.26 6.64 7.65
CA GLY A 298 -18.32 5.53 7.58
C GLY A 298 -18.02 4.96 8.97
N GLU A 299 -17.73 5.82 9.95
CA GLU A 299 -17.56 5.39 11.36
C GLU A 299 -18.82 4.73 11.91
N GLU A 300 -19.99 5.36 11.73
CA GLU A 300 -21.28 4.81 12.21
C GLU A 300 -21.61 3.45 11.59
N PHE A 301 -21.26 3.23 10.32
CA PHE A 301 -21.40 1.92 9.69
C PHE A 301 -20.57 0.85 10.43
N TYR A 302 -19.28 1.10 10.68
CA TYR A 302 -18.41 0.14 11.37
C TYR A 302 -18.88 -0.09 12.83
N LYS A 303 -19.32 0.95 13.53
CA LYS A 303 -19.94 0.83 14.87
C LYS A 303 -21.20 -0.05 14.82
N SER A 304 -22.03 0.09 13.79
CA SER A 304 -23.27 -0.69 13.65
C SER A 304 -23.04 -2.20 13.49
N ILE A 305 -21.86 -2.59 13.02
CA ILE A 305 -21.46 -4.00 12.89
C ILE A 305 -20.54 -4.49 14.01
N GLY A 306 -20.35 -3.68 15.07
CA GLY A 306 -19.73 -4.10 16.33
C GLY A 306 -18.31 -3.60 16.59
N PHE A 307 -17.75 -2.72 15.75
CA PHE A 307 -16.46 -2.05 16.02
C PHE A 307 -16.64 -0.88 16.99
N GLY A 308 -15.52 -0.43 17.60
CA GLY A 308 -15.50 0.73 18.49
C GLY A 308 -15.52 2.07 17.74
N GLU A 309 -15.44 3.16 18.52
CA GLU A 309 -15.22 4.48 17.96
C GLU A 309 -13.79 4.63 17.44
N LEU A 310 -13.60 5.42 16.39
CA LEU A 310 -12.28 5.78 15.91
C LEU A 310 -11.53 6.61 16.95
N PRO A 311 -10.22 6.39 17.15
CA PRO A 311 -9.46 7.16 18.11
C PRO A 311 -9.47 8.66 17.76
N LYS A 312 -9.38 9.51 18.79
CA LYS A 312 -9.36 10.97 18.60
C LYS A 312 -8.24 11.41 17.64
N THR A 313 -7.10 10.72 17.68
CA THR A 313 -5.97 10.96 16.79
C THR A 313 -6.31 10.77 15.31
N PHE A 314 -7.22 9.85 14.98
CA PHE A 314 -7.70 9.68 13.60
C PHE A 314 -8.33 10.98 13.09
N TRP A 315 -9.27 11.56 13.84
CA TRP A 315 -9.97 12.79 13.45
C TRP A 315 -9.07 14.02 13.43
N GLU A 316 -8.09 14.09 14.33
CA GLU A 316 -7.19 15.24 14.46
C GLU A 316 -6.05 15.24 13.44
N LYS A 317 -5.60 14.05 12.99
CA LYS A 317 -4.37 13.90 12.21
C LYS A 317 -4.55 13.36 10.79
N SER A 318 -5.73 12.81 10.46
CA SER A 318 -6.03 12.36 9.10
C SER A 318 -6.12 13.53 8.13
N SER A 319 -5.80 13.27 6.85
CA SER A 319 -5.96 14.22 5.74
C SER A 319 -7.12 13.77 4.87
N LEU A 320 -8.36 14.06 5.30
CA LEU A 320 -9.57 13.49 4.71
C LEU A 320 -10.11 14.23 3.48
N TYR A 321 -9.80 15.52 3.32
CA TYR A 321 -10.40 16.36 2.30
C TYR A 321 -9.38 16.86 1.27
N PRO A 322 -9.81 17.29 0.06
CA PRO A 322 -8.91 17.84 -0.94
C PRO A 322 -8.09 19.01 -0.42
N ALA A 323 -6.88 19.20 -0.95
CA ALA A 323 -6.14 20.44 -0.75
C ALA A 323 -6.93 21.61 -1.37
N PRO A 324 -6.93 22.81 -0.75
CA PRO A 324 -7.57 23.99 -1.33
C PRO A 324 -7.00 24.29 -2.72
N LYS A 325 -7.86 24.69 -3.68
CA LYS A 325 -7.43 24.94 -5.07
C LYS A 325 -6.34 26.02 -5.19
N ASP A 326 -6.40 27.02 -4.33
CA ASP A 326 -5.47 28.17 -4.33
C ASP A 326 -4.28 27.98 -3.37
N SER A 327 -4.10 26.77 -2.81
CA SER A 327 -2.97 26.49 -1.96
C SER A 327 -1.66 26.41 -2.75
N ASN A 328 -0.54 26.76 -2.10
CA ASN A 328 0.80 26.58 -2.64
C ASN A 328 1.34 25.14 -2.41
N TRP A 329 0.49 24.22 -1.94
CA TRP A 329 0.82 22.83 -1.70
C TRP A 329 -0.23 21.91 -2.32
N THR A 330 0.18 20.68 -2.58
CA THR A 330 -0.66 19.58 -3.03
C THR A 330 -0.54 18.39 -2.06
N LYS A 331 -1.28 17.33 -2.31
CA LYS A 331 -1.19 16.09 -1.54
C LYS A 331 -1.35 14.89 -2.48
N ASN A 332 -0.92 13.75 -2.00
CA ASN A 332 -1.24 12.48 -2.63
C ASN A 332 -2.76 12.32 -2.68
N THR A 333 -3.30 12.16 -3.88
CA THR A 333 -4.75 12.05 -4.14
C THR A 333 -5.24 10.61 -4.19
N HIS A 334 -4.34 9.63 -4.07
CA HIS A 334 -4.71 8.23 -3.90
C HIS A 334 -5.10 7.99 -2.45
N ALA A 335 -6.33 7.52 -2.22
CA ALA A 335 -6.80 7.18 -0.87
C ALA A 335 -5.95 6.05 -0.27
N SER A 336 -5.65 6.17 1.03
CA SER A 336 -4.88 5.17 1.75
C SER A 336 -5.06 5.26 3.25
N ALA A 337 -4.95 4.12 3.90
CA ALA A 337 -4.92 3.99 5.35
C ALA A 337 -3.47 3.83 5.85
N TRP A 338 -3.15 4.45 6.97
CA TRP A 338 -1.81 4.53 7.54
C TRP A 338 -1.81 4.07 9.00
N HIS A 339 -0.94 3.13 9.33
CA HIS A 339 -0.67 2.68 10.69
C HIS A 339 0.65 3.27 11.14
N ILE A 340 0.63 4.45 11.75
CA ILE A 340 1.82 5.29 11.96
C ILE A 340 2.77 4.67 13.00
N ASP A 341 2.24 4.12 14.10
CA ASP A 341 3.03 3.68 15.25
C ASP A 341 2.89 2.18 15.55
N LEU A 342 2.15 1.44 14.72
CA LEU A 342 1.80 0.03 14.91
C LEU A 342 1.02 -0.21 16.22
N ASP A 343 0.32 0.81 16.71
CA ASP A 343 -0.53 0.76 17.90
C ASP A 343 -1.82 1.57 17.65
N ASN A 344 -1.91 2.82 18.10
CA ASN A 344 -3.16 3.60 18.09
C ASN A 344 -3.14 4.84 17.19
N ASP A 345 -1.97 5.26 16.66
CA ASP A 345 -1.91 6.37 15.70
C ASP A 345 -2.21 5.84 14.30
N VAL A 346 -3.49 5.70 14.02
CA VAL A 346 -4.01 5.36 12.68
C VAL A 346 -4.54 6.60 12.00
N ARG A 347 -4.27 6.74 10.68
CA ARG A 347 -4.68 7.90 9.89
C ARG A 347 -5.17 7.47 8.53
N SER A 348 -6.04 8.28 7.94
CA SER A 348 -6.45 8.10 6.54
C SER A 348 -6.11 9.33 5.70
N LEU A 349 -5.55 9.09 4.53
CA LEU A 349 -5.29 10.07 3.50
C LEU A 349 -6.36 9.89 2.43
N GLN A 350 -7.20 10.88 2.23
CA GLN A 350 -8.30 10.85 1.27
C GLN A 350 -8.51 12.24 0.65
N SER A 351 -9.37 12.34 -0.35
CA SER A 351 -9.82 13.62 -0.93
C SER A 351 -11.35 13.60 -1.07
N ILE A 352 -12.04 13.36 0.06
CA ILE A 352 -13.48 13.10 0.11
C ILE A 352 -14.27 14.27 -0.47
N GLU A 353 -15.09 13.96 -1.47
CA GLU A 353 -16.18 14.79 -1.98
C GLU A 353 -17.52 14.10 -1.72
N ALA A 354 -18.60 14.85 -1.72
CA ALA A 354 -19.92 14.33 -1.37
C ALA A 354 -20.59 13.59 -2.55
N ASN A 355 -20.06 12.41 -2.90
CA ASN A 355 -20.57 11.56 -3.96
C ASN A 355 -20.42 10.06 -3.59
N SER A 356 -20.99 9.18 -4.38
CA SER A 356 -20.99 7.72 -4.17
C SER A 356 -19.60 7.10 -4.30
N GLU A 357 -18.77 7.59 -5.21
CA GLU A 357 -17.38 7.12 -5.38
C GLU A 357 -16.56 7.32 -4.08
N TRP A 358 -16.65 8.51 -3.50
CA TRP A 358 -15.96 8.79 -2.24
C TRP A 358 -16.62 8.14 -1.02
N TRP A 359 -17.94 7.86 -1.08
CA TRP A 359 -18.57 7.05 -0.05
C TRP A 359 -17.99 5.63 -0.02
N GLU A 360 -17.90 4.98 -1.17
CA GLU A 360 -17.31 3.64 -1.30
C GLU A 360 -15.83 3.64 -0.87
N THR A 361 -15.05 4.59 -1.39
CA THR A 361 -13.62 4.74 -1.05
C THR A 361 -13.41 4.97 0.44
N CYS A 362 -14.21 5.84 1.07
CA CYS A 362 -14.12 6.10 2.51
C CYS A 362 -14.40 4.84 3.34
N LEU A 363 -15.44 4.07 2.99
CA LEU A 363 -15.73 2.78 3.65
C LEU A 363 -14.59 1.78 3.47
N HIS A 364 -13.98 1.72 2.30
CA HIS A 364 -12.83 0.87 2.02
C HIS A 364 -11.64 1.23 2.92
N GLU A 365 -11.24 2.50 2.95
CA GLU A 365 -10.11 2.95 3.77
C GLU A 365 -10.34 2.78 5.27
N LEU A 366 -11.56 3.02 5.74
CA LEU A 366 -11.92 2.76 7.12
C LEU A 366 -11.87 1.26 7.46
N GLY A 367 -12.12 0.38 6.51
CA GLY A 367 -11.92 -1.06 6.66
C GLY A 367 -10.48 -1.41 7.04
N HIS A 368 -9.50 -0.79 6.37
CA HIS A 368 -8.09 -0.94 6.74
C HIS A 368 -7.80 -0.34 8.12
N ILE A 369 -8.34 0.82 8.47
CA ILE A 369 -8.15 1.46 9.77
C ILE A 369 -8.67 0.55 10.91
N TYR A 370 -9.87 0.03 10.79
CA TYR A 370 -10.44 -0.87 11.79
C TYR A 370 -9.68 -2.21 11.87
N TYR A 371 -9.18 -2.69 10.73
CA TYR A 371 -8.29 -3.86 10.72
C TYR A 371 -7.01 -3.60 11.51
N TYR A 372 -6.36 -2.45 11.34
CA TYR A 372 -5.18 -2.05 12.12
C TYR A 372 -5.48 -2.02 13.62
N LEU A 373 -6.57 -1.37 14.04
CA LEU A 373 -6.98 -1.28 15.44
C LEU A 373 -7.35 -2.64 16.06
N THR A 374 -7.64 -3.65 15.26
CA THR A 374 -8.07 -4.96 15.75
C THR A 374 -6.90 -5.89 16.08
N TYR A 375 -5.76 -5.75 15.37
CA TYR A 375 -4.61 -6.62 15.59
C TYR A 375 -3.44 -5.93 16.32
N SER A 376 -3.54 -4.67 16.69
CA SER A 376 -2.54 -3.89 17.43
C SER A 376 -2.53 -4.21 18.93
#